data_bff58e5c0c6de8cce7a3f56bf6699912
#
_entry.id   bff58e5c0c6de8cce7a3f56bf6699912
#
_cell.length_a   1.000
_cell.length_b   1.000
_cell.length_c   1.000
_cell.angle_alpha   90.00
_cell.angle_beta   90.00
_cell.angle_gamma   90.00
#
_symmetry.space_group_name_H-M   'P 1'
#
loop_
_entity.id
_entity.type
_entity.pdbx_description
1 polymer ?
#
loop_
_entity_poly.entity_id
_entity_poly.type
_entity_poly.pdbx_seq_one_letter_code
_entity_poly.pdbx_strand_id
1 'polypeptide(L)'
;MTLVLTIGKIADSGLRRILELTFSSIIVTKSAGVSGAMDLAHGRPHRVNSKTPRNTIQQSERKLRQYLLYFSKQDVGKAAGVMAQPVMGDARALPLNNDVVDLIVTSPPYANAIDYMRAHKYSLVWLECSTAELSRKRATYIGAERIAVQGGPILPESSERTIPAPTELDSTRARILRRYFSEIAQSISEMFRVLRSGRAAVLVVGTSTMRGLDV
;
A
#
# COMPACT_ATOMS: atom_id res chain seq x y z
N MET A 1 5.42 8.34 -23.01
CA MET A 1 5.97 9.60 -22.49
C MET A 1 5.04 10.78 -22.69
N THR A 2 4.55 11.04 -23.91
CA THR A 2 3.67 12.20 -24.22
C THR A 2 2.45 12.34 -23.30
N LEU A 3 1.72 11.25 -23.01
CA LEU A 3 0.51 11.32 -22.18
C LEU A 3 0.79 11.85 -20.77
N VAL A 4 1.83 11.35 -20.09
CA VAL A 4 2.20 11.80 -18.73
C VAL A 4 2.59 13.27 -18.72
N LEU A 5 3.42 13.68 -19.68
CA LEU A 5 3.83 15.09 -19.82
C LEU A 5 2.64 16.02 -20.10
N THR A 6 1.64 15.53 -20.82
CA THR A 6 0.40 16.29 -21.07
C THR A 6 -0.46 16.38 -19.81
N ILE A 7 -0.59 15.28 -19.04
CA ILE A 7 -1.29 15.28 -17.76
C ILE A 7 -0.65 16.26 -16.78
N GLY A 8 0.69 16.29 -16.69
CA GLY A 8 1.42 17.20 -15.81
C GLY A 8 1.19 18.69 -16.09
N LYS A 9 0.76 19.05 -17.31
CA LYS A 9 0.45 20.45 -17.69
C LYS A 9 -0.95 20.91 -17.32
N ILE A 10 -1.80 20.03 -16.82
CA ILE A 10 -3.17 20.35 -16.44
C ILE A 10 -3.16 21.20 -15.16
N ALA A 11 -3.72 22.40 -15.24
CA ALA A 11 -3.74 23.34 -14.12
C ALA A 11 -4.64 22.89 -12.98
N ASP A 12 -5.81 22.34 -13.29
CA ASP A 12 -6.74 21.81 -12.29
C ASP A 12 -6.13 20.58 -11.59
N SER A 13 -5.86 20.72 -10.31
CA SER A 13 -5.20 19.68 -9.50
C SER A 13 -6.07 18.45 -9.29
N GLY A 14 -7.40 18.60 -9.23
CA GLY A 14 -8.35 17.49 -9.08
C GLY A 14 -8.41 16.64 -10.34
N LEU A 15 -8.57 17.29 -11.48
CA LEU A 15 -8.57 16.64 -12.79
C LEU A 15 -7.23 15.96 -13.07
N ARG A 16 -6.11 16.63 -12.77
CA ARG A 16 -4.78 16.07 -12.92
C ARG A 16 -4.63 14.77 -12.11
N ARG A 17 -5.01 14.77 -10.84
CA ARG A 17 -4.95 13.56 -9.98
C ARG A 17 -5.79 12.41 -10.52
N ILE A 18 -6.99 12.67 -11.02
CA ILE A 18 -7.84 11.63 -11.63
C ILE A 18 -7.15 11.02 -12.85
N LEU A 19 -6.53 11.83 -13.69
CA LEU A 19 -5.82 11.36 -14.87
C LEU A 19 -4.52 10.62 -14.52
N GLU A 20 -3.79 11.06 -13.52
CA GLU A 20 -2.62 10.34 -12.96
C GLU A 20 -3.00 8.97 -12.42
N LEU A 21 -4.09 8.88 -11.64
CA LEU A 21 -4.63 7.60 -11.15
C LEU A 21 -5.10 6.71 -12.30
N THR A 22 -5.77 7.30 -13.29
CA THR A 22 -6.18 6.58 -14.50
C THR A 22 -4.99 5.99 -15.22
N PHE A 23 -3.95 6.78 -15.44
CA PHE A 23 -2.70 6.34 -16.05
C PHE A 23 -2.02 5.25 -15.22
N SER A 24 -1.86 5.45 -13.91
CA SER A 24 -1.28 4.47 -13.00
C SER A 24 -1.98 3.11 -13.10
N SER A 25 -3.30 3.10 -13.18
CA SER A 25 -4.11 1.88 -13.21
C SER A 25 -3.96 1.02 -14.46
N ILE A 26 -3.40 1.56 -15.55
CA ILE A 26 -3.21 0.85 -16.82
C ILE A 26 -1.78 0.38 -17.07
N ILE A 27 -0.80 0.81 -16.26
CA ILE A 27 0.62 0.48 -16.46
C ILE A 27 0.84 -1.03 -16.33
N VAL A 28 0.34 -1.61 -15.24
CA VAL A 28 0.45 -3.05 -14.97
C VAL A 28 -0.94 -3.60 -14.69
N THR A 29 -1.34 -4.58 -15.45
CA THR A 29 -2.63 -5.28 -15.27
C THR A 29 -2.45 -6.78 -15.42
N LYS A 30 -3.34 -7.58 -14.82
CA LYS A 30 -3.29 -9.05 -14.92
C LYS A 30 -3.36 -9.55 -16.37
N SER A 31 -4.07 -8.86 -17.24
CA SER A 31 -4.31 -9.34 -18.61
C SER A 31 -3.33 -8.83 -19.66
N ALA A 32 -2.89 -7.63 -19.59
CA ALA A 32 -1.82 -6.97 -20.35
C ALA A 32 -1.96 -5.47 -20.16
N GLY A 33 -1.17 -4.88 -19.31
CA GLY A 33 -1.06 -3.43 -19.22
C GLY A 33 -0.33 -2.84 -20.43
N VAL A 34 -0.17 -1.55 -20.44
CA VAL A 34 0.60 -0.86 -21.48
C VAL A 34 2.10 -1.15 -21.38
N SER A 35 2.58 -1.64 -20.24
CA SER A 35 3.99 -1.98 -20.01
C SER A 35 4.35 -3.41 -20.44
N GLY A 36 3.38 -4.30 -20.69
CA GLY A 36 3.62 -5.73 -20.91
C GLY A 36 4.14 -6.47 -19.66
N ALA A 37 4.30 -5.81 -18.52
CA ALA A 37 4.70 -6.43 -17.27
C ALA A 37 3.51 -7.10 -16.56
N MET A 38 3.79 -8.19 -15.85
CA MET A 38 2.83 -8.88 -14.99
C MET A 38 3.37 -8.92 -13.57
N ASP A 39 2.43 -8.87 -12.63
CA ASP A 39 2.59 -9.09 -11.21
C ASP A 39 3.95 -8.72 -10.61
N LEU A 40 4.04 -7.51 -10.11
CA LEU A 40 5.27 -6.98 -9.51
C LEU A 40 5.40 -7.28 -8.02
N ALA A 41 4.34 -7.81 -7.40
CA ALA A 41 4.27 -7.96 -5.95
C ALA A 41 5.17 -9.08 -5.43
N HIS A 42 5.21 -10.22 -6.12
CA HIS A 42 5.86 -11.45 -5.66
C HIS A 42 7.08 -11.87 -6.47
N GLY A 43 7.36 -11.25 -7.60
CA GLY A 43 8.42 -11.64 -8.51
C GLY A 43 9.30 -10.52 -9.00
N ARG A 44 10.39 -10.87 -9.67
CA ARG A 44 11.13 -9.89 -10.47
C ARG A 44 10.25 -9.46 -11.65
N PRO A 45 10.18 -8.16 -11.96
CA PRO A 45 9.49 -7.71 -13.16
C PRO A 45 10.07 -8.44 -14.37
N HIS A 46 9.25 -9.17 -15.08
CA HIS A 46 9.66 -9.81 -16.32
C HIS A 46 8.66 -9.47 -17.42
N ARG A 47 9.17 -9.34 -18.62
CA ARG A 47 8.34 -9.15 -19.80
C ARG A 47 7.79 -10.51 -20.23
N VAL A 48 6.50 -10.58 -20.43
CA VAL A 48 5.86 -11.76 -20.99
C VAL A 48 5.82 -11.61 -22.51
N ASN A 49 6.69 -12.33 -23.20
CA ASN A 49 6.87 -12.20 -24.67
C ASN A 49 5.59 -12.51 -25.48
N SER A 50 4.68 -13.31 -24.93
CA SER A 50 3.38 -13.61 -25.55
C SER A 50 2.36 -12.47 -25.43
N LYS A 51 2.67 -11.38 -24.73
CA LYS A 51 1.75 -10.24 -24.52
C LYS A 51 2.16 -9.04 -25.35
N THR A 52 1.25 -8.58 -26.17
CA THR A 52 1.40 -7.33 -26.90
C THR A 52 0.95 -6.18 -26.02
N PRO A 53 1.78 -5.16 -25.81
CA PRO A 53 1.37 -3.94 -25.09
C PRO A 53 0.16 -3.31 -25.78
N ARG A 54 -0.83 -2.92 -24.96
CA ARG A 54 -2.04 -2.28 -25.47
C ARG A 54 -1.82 -0.80 -25.75
N ASN A 55 -2.61 -0.23 -26.67
CA ASN A 55 -2.56 1.20 -26.93
C ASN A 55 -2.87 2.01 -25.69
N THR A 56 -1.94 2.84 -25.25
CA THR A 56 -2.01 3.60 -24.00
C THR A 56 -3.18 4.57 -23.97
N ILE A 57 -3.45 5.27 -25.07
CA ILE A 57 -4.52 6.27 -25.15
C ILE A 57 -5.87 5.57 -25.03
N GLN A 58 -6.09 4.51 -25.80
CA GLN A 58 -7.34 3.75 -25.75
C GLN A 58 -7.60 3.15 -24.37
N GLN A 59 -6.55 2.62 -23.71
CA GLN A 59 -6.70 2.08 -22.36
C GLN A 59 -7.01 3.17 -21.33
N SER A 60 -6.37 4.33 -21.44
CA SER A 60 -6.64 5.49 -20.58
C SER A 60 -8.08 5.97 -20.75
N GLU A 61 -8.54 6.13 -21.98
CA GLU A 61 -9.89 6.55 -22.28
C GLU A 61 -10.93 5.55 -21.73
N ARG A 62 -10.73 4.25 -21.98
CA ARG A 62 -11.60 3.19 -21.46
C ARG A 62 -11.68 3.25 -19.94
N LYS A 63 -10.54 3.41 -19.26
CA LYS A 63 -10.47 3.44 -17.80
C LYS A 63 -11.12 4.70 -17.23
N LEU A 64 -10.88 5.84 -17.85
CA LEU A 64 -11.53 7.10 -17.49
C LEU A 64 -13.06 7.02 -17.64
N ARG A 65 -13.56 6.46 -18.74
CA ARG A 65 -15.00 6.21 -18.92
C ARG A 65 -15.58 5.32 -17.82
N GLN A 66 -14.84 4.28 -17.38
CA GLN A 66 -15.27 3.45 -16.25
C GLN A 66 -15.40 4.26 -14.95
N TYR A 67 -14.46 5.15 -14.66
CA TYR A 67 -14.53 6.03 -13.49
C TYR A 67 -15.71 7.01 -13.58
N LEU A 68 -15.88 7.66 -14.72
CA LEU A 68 -17.01 8.58 -14.92
C LEU A 68 -18.36 7.89 -14.73
N LEU A 69 -18.53 6.69 -15.31
CA LEU A 69 -19.74 5.89 -15.13
C LEU A 69 -19.92 5.43 -13.66
N TYR A 70 -18.85 5.13 -12.96
CA TYR A 70 -18.92 4.81 -11.54
C TYR A 70 -19.41 6.02 -10.73
N PHE A 71 -18.77 7.16 -10.90
CA PHE A 71 -19.14 8.37 -10.17
C PHE A 71 -20.53 8.91 -10.53
N SER A 72 -20.96 8.79 -11.79
CA SER A 72 -22.30 9.20 -12.20
C SER A 72 -23.42 8.35 -11.58
N LYS A 73 -23.10 7.11 -11.17
CA LYS A 73 -24.04 6.21 -10.50
C LYS A 73 -24.06 6.40 -8.98
N GLN A 74 -23.09 7.10 -8.42
CA GLN A 74 -23.08 7.40 -7.00
C GLN A 74 -24.13 8.46 -6.72
N ASP A 75 -25.04 8.15 -5.83
CA ASP A 75 -26.03 9.10 -5.34
C ASP A 75 -25.36 10.07 -4.34
N VAL A 76 -24.69 11.08 -4.89
CA VAL A 76 -23.95 12.08 -4.10
C VAL A 76 -24.91 12.79 -3.11
N GLY A 77 -26.20 12.82 -3.40
CA GLY A 77 -27.21 13.40 -2.52
C GLY A 77 -27.44 12.63 -1.22
N LYS A 78 -27.25 11.30 -1.23
CA LYS A 78 -27.39 10.47 0.00
C LYS A 78 -26.22 10.61 0.99
N ALA A 79 -25.09 11.07 0.51
CA ALA A 79 -23.92 11.37 1.34
C ALA A 79 -23.87 12.86 1.77
N ALA A 80 -24.93 13.61 1.52
CA ALA A 80 -25.00 15.02 1.89
C ALA A 80 -24.83 15.16 3.43
N GLY A 81 -23.74 15.77 3.84
CA GLY A 81 -23.39 15.95 5.26
C GLY A 81 -22.27 15.03 5.78
N VAL A 82 -21.82 14.03 5.00
CA VAL A 82 -20.66 13.22 5.38
C VAL A 82 -19.42 13.73 4.66
N MET A 83 -18.48 14.28 5.39
CA MET A 83 -17.18 14.71 4.84
C MET A 83 -16.15 13.55 4.93
N ALA A 84 -15.60 13.15 3.80
CA ALA A 84 -14.43 12.29 3.74
C ALA A 84 -13.18 13.15 3.60
N GLN A 85 -12.28 13.07 4.58
CA GLN A 85 -11.02 13.80 4.57
C GLN A 85 -9.84 12.84 4.53
N PRO A 86 -9.11 12.73 3.40
CA PRO A 86 -7.89 11.96 3.35
C PRO A 86 -6.78 12.70 4.10
N VAL A 87 -6.15 12.01 5.05
CA VAL A 87 -5.00 12.52 5.81
C VAL A 87 -3.83 11.58 5.61
N MET A 88 -2.67 12.14 5.25
CA MET A 88 -1.43 11.38 5.17
C MET A 88 -0.82 11.29 6.58
N GLY A 89 -0.51 10.05 7.02
CA GLY A 89 0.09 9.82 8.33
C GLY A 89 0.79 8.47 8.40
N ASP A 90 1.46 8.24 9.51
CA ASP A 90 2.05 6.95 9.88
C ASP A 90 1.10 6.27 10.87
N ALA A 91 0.72 5.03 10.61
CA ALA A 91 -0.16 4.29 11.51
C ALA A 91 0.46 4.02 12.89
N ARG A 92 1.79 4.14 13.01
CA ARG A 92 2.54 4.03 14.27
C ARG A 92 2.54 5.34 15.09
N ALA A 93 2.05 6.44 14.50
CA ALA A 93 1.93 7.75 15.12
C ALA A 93 0.81 8.53 14.42
N LEU A 94 -0.43 8.22 14.75
CA LEU A 94 -1.60 8.81 14.10
C LEU A 94 -1.72 10.30 14.43
N PRO A 95 -1.92 11.19 13.44
CA PRO A 95 -2.08 12.63 13.67
C PRO A 95 -3.48 12.96 14.19
N LEU A 96 -3.92 12.28 15.22
CA LEU A 96 -5.22 12.42 15.86
C LEU A 96 -5.05 12.53 17.37
N ASN A 97 -5.96 13.24 18.03
CA ASN A 97 -6.03 13.31 19.48
C ASN A 97 -6.51 11.97 20.07
N ASN A 98 -6.34 11.81 21.40
CA ASN A 98 -6.87 10.65 22.10
C ASN A 98 -8.41 10.68 22.09
N ASP A 99 -9.04 9.51 22.11
CA ASP A 99 -10.49 9.34 22.33
C ASP A 99 -11.38 10.17 21.36
N VAL A 100 -11.02 10.20 20.06
CA VAL A 100 -11.77 10.98 19.06
C VAL A 100 -12.44 10.14 17.99
N VAL A 101 -12.08 8.84 17.88
CA VAL A 101 -12.55 7.94 16.82
C VAL A 101 -13.64 7.02 17.36
N ASP A 102 -14.73 6.86 16.63
CA ASP A 102 -15.84 5.97 17.00
C ASP A 102 -15.70 4.56 16.42
N LEU A 103 -15.04 4.43 15.25
CA LEU A 103 -14.85 3.13 14.58
C LEU A 103 -13.57 3.17 13.77
N ILE A 104 -12.77 2.12 13.91
CA ILE A 104 -11.62 1.86 13.04
C ILE A 104 -11.92 0.64 12.19
N VAL A 105 -11.73 0.74 10.88
CA VAL A 105 -11.79 -0.40 9.95
C VAL A 105 -10.52 -0.38 9.11
N THR A 106 -9.70 -1.42 9.20
CA THR A 106 -8.43 -1.48 8.48
C THR A 106 -8.03 -2.91 8.11
N SER A 107 -7.21 -3.02 7.07
CA SER A 107 -6.48 -4.24 6.72
C SER A 107 -4.99 -3.92 6.78
N PRO A 108 -4.32 -4.23 7.90
CA PRO A 108 -2.89 -3.96 8.04
C PRO A 108 -2.07 -4.77 7.02
N PRO A 109 -0.85 -4.34 6.68
CA PRO A 109 0.02 -5.14 5.83
C PRO A 109 0.32 -6.49 6.49
N TYR A 110 0.38 -7.55 5.70
CA TYR A 110 0.70 -8.90 6.20
C TYR A 110 2.20 -9.11 6.22
N ALA A 111 2.68 -9.94 7.13
CA ALA A 111 4.09 -10.31 7.19
C ALA A 111 4.53 -10.95 5.87
N ASN A 112 5.56 -10.40 5.23
CA ASN A 112 6.17 -10.94 4.00
C ASN A 112 5.19 -11.17 2.80
N ALA A 113 3.99 -10.57 2.82
CA ALA A 113 3.00 -10.84 1.78
C ALA A 113 3.20 -10.01 0.51
N ILE A 114 3.32 -8.70 0.63
CA ILE A 114 3.41 -7.80 -0.53
C ILE A 114 4.41 -6.67 -0.26
N ASP A 115 5.42 -6.55 -1.13
CA ASP A 115 6.24 -5.35 -1.21
C ASP A 115 5.50 -4.28 -2.04
N TYR A 116 4.71 -3.44 -1.37
CA TYR A 116 3.91 -2.40 -2.00
C TYR A 116 4.74 -1.41 -2.83
N MET A 117 5.95 -1.08 -2.39
CA MET A 117 6.84 -0.21 -3.16
C MET A 117 7.30 -0.88 -4.46
N ARG A 118 7.50 -2.20 -4.45
CA ARG A 118 7.80 -2.97 -5.65
C ARG A 118 6.58 -3.03 -6.58
N ALA A 119 5.40 -3.31 -6.03
CA ALA A 119 4.16 -3.40 -6.79
C ALA A 119 3.83 -2.08 -7.53
N HIS A 120 4.06 -0.95 -6.88
CA HIS A 120 3.76 0.38 -7.42
C HIS A 120 4.96 1.09 -8.08
N LYS A 121 6.12 0.45 -8.14
CA LYS A 121 7.36 1.05 -8.63
C LYS A 121 7.21 1.78 -9.97
N TYR A 122 6.58 1.15 -10.95
CA TYR A 122 6.42 1.76 -12.27
C TYR A 122 5.48 2.97 -12.23
N SER A 123 4.37 2.86 -11.53
CA SER A 123 3.46 4.00 -11.35
C SER A 123 4.16 5.17 -10.69
N LEU A 124 4.90 4.92 -9.62
CA LEU A 124 5.61 5.96 -8.87
C LEU A 124 6.72 6.62 -9.69
N VAL A 125 7.50 5.85 -10.46
CA VAL A 125 8.53 6.40 -11.35
C VAL A 125 7.91 7.23 -12.46
N TRP A 126 6.80 6.79 -13.06
CA TRP A 126 6.10 7.56 -14.07
C TRP A 126 5.45 8.83 -13.52
N LEU A 127 5.10 8.86 -12.23
CA LEU A 127 4.61 10.03 -11.50
C LEU A 127 5.76 10.81 -10.82
N GLU A 128 6.95 10.76 -11.41
CA GLU A 128 8.14 11.56 -11.07
C GLU A 128 8.81 11.25 -9.73
N CYS A 129 8.44 10.13 -9.08
CA CYS A 129 9.15 9.71 -7.88
C CYS A 129 10.55 9.15 -8.26
N SER A 130 11.60 9.74 -7.73
CA SER A 130 12.97 9.30 -8.01
C SER A 130 13.25 7.92 -7.40
N THR A 131 14.19 7.17 -8.00
CA THR A 131 14.61 5.85 -7.47
C THR A 131 15.22 5.96 -6.06
N ALA A 132 15.90 7.06 -5.75
CA ALA A 132 16.44 7.33 -4.43
C ALA A 132 15.31 7.55 -3.39
N GLU A 133 14.29 8.30 -3.75
CA GLU A 133 13.11 8.52 -2.93
C GLU A 133 12.33 7.22 -2.68
N LEU A 134 12.13 6.41 -3.72
CA LEU A 134 11.53 5.08 -3.60
C LEU A 134 12.30 4.19 -2.63
N SER A 135 13.63 4.21 -2.70
CA SER A 135 14.48 3.44 -1.80
C SER A 135 14.36 3.89 -0.35
N ARG A 136 14.26 5.20 -0.10
CA ARG A 136 14.03 5.75 1.25
C ARG A 136 12.64 5.35 1.77
N LYS A 137 11.59 5.59 0.98
CA LYS A 137 10.22 5.21 1.36
C LYS A 137 10.10 3.71 1.64
N ARG A 138 10.79 2.87 0.84
CA ARG A 138 10.81 1.41 1.06
C ARG A 138 11.39 0.99 2.39
N ALA A 139 12.26 1.79 3.01
CA ALA A 139 12.84 1.50 4.31
C ALA A 139 11.94 1.91 5.49
N THR A 140 10.92 2.74 5.26
CA THR A 140 10.13 3.37 6.32
C THR A 140 8.73 2.77 6.51
N TYR A 141 8.18 2.05 5.53
CA TYR A 141 6.84 1.49 5.70
C TYR A 141 6.84 0.22 6.58
N ILE A 142 5.70 -0.08 7.18
CA ILE A 142 5.50 -1.23 8.06
C ILE A 142 5.76 -2.53 7.29
N GLY A 143 6.57 -3.42 7.87
CA GLY A 143 6.92 -4.71 7.26
C GLY A 143 7.97 -4.62 6.16
N ALA A 144 8.71 -3.51 6.04
CA ALA A 144 9.80 -3.37 5.07
C ALA A 144 10.89 -4.42 5.27
N GLU A 145 11.30 -5.10 4.19
CA GLU A 145 12.41 -6.06 4.21
C GLU A 145 13.78 -5.40 4.47
N ARG A 146 13.94 -4.12 4.12
CA ARG A 146 15.16 -3.36 4.37
C ARG A 146 15.17 -2.81 5.78
N ILE A 147 16.08 -3.29 6.59
CA ILE A 147 16.29 -2.81 7.96
C ILE A 147 17.38 -1.73 7.94
N ALA A 148 16.99 -0.50 8.21
CA ALA A 148 17.91 0.64 8.19
C ALA A 148 18.69 0.83 9.52
N VAL A 149 18.34 0.16 10.61
CA VAL A 149 18.90 0.43 11.95
C VAL A 149 19.30 -0.87 12.67
N GLN A 150 20.48 -0.84 13.26
CA GLN A 150 20.92 -1.80 14.28
C GLN A 150 20.24 -1.43 15.62
N GLY A 151 19.59 -2.39 16.22
CA GLY A 151 18.82 -2.24 17.45
C GLY A 151 17.40 -2.73 17.23
N GLY A 152 17.13 -3.98 17.58
CA GLY A 152 15.79 -4.56 17.42
C GLY A 152 14.82 -3.88 18.38
N PRO A 153 13.61 -3.56 17.95
CA PRO A 153 12.58 -3.08 18.84
C PRO A 153 12.23 -4.16 19.87
N ILE A 154 11.93 -3.73 21.08
CA ILE A 154 11.50 -4.62 22.17
C ILE A 154 10.08 -5.10 21.80
N LEU A 155 9.93 -6.40 21.61
CA LEU A 155 8.63 -7.03 21.40
C LEU A 155 8.01 -7.41 22.75
N PRO A 156 6.67 -7.35 22.87
CA PRO A 156 5.98 -8.03 23.95
C PRO A 156 6.34 -9.53 23.96
N GLU A 157 6.50 -10.13 25.12
CA GLU A 157 6.88 -11.53 25.27
C GLU A 157 5.91 -12.48 24.53
N SER A 158 4.63 -12.14 24.48
CA SER A 158 3.61 -12.87 23.72
C SER A 158 3.92 -12.92 22.22
N SER A 159 4.47 -11.85 21.66
CA SER A 159 4.82 -11.77 20.24
C SER A 159 6.13 -12.51 19.94
N GLU A 160 7.09 -12.55 20.87
CA GLU A 160 8.31 -13.34 20.72
C GLU A 160 8.01 -14.85 20.57
N ARG A 161 7.01 -15.35 21.27
CA ARG A 161 6.59 -16.76 21.19
C ARG A 161 5.96 -17.14 19.84
N THR A 162 5.48 -16.17 19.09
CA THR A 162 4.86 -16.37 17.77
C THR A 162 5.91 -16.45 16.64
N ILE A 163 7.13 -15.97 16.90
CA ILE A 163 8.19 -16.00 15.89
C ILE A 163 8.79 -17.41 15.84
N PRO A 164 8.84 -18.05 14.64
CA PRO A 164 9.47 -19.36 14.49
C PRO A 164 10.90 -19.41 15.01
N ALA A 165 11.28 -20.55 15.55
CA ALA A 165 12.61 -20.74 16.13
C ALA A 165 13.75 -20.46 15.13
N PRO A 166 14.93 -20.05 15.57
CA PRO A 166 16.09 -19.80 14.71
C PRO A 166 16.54 -21.01 13.87
N THR A 167 16.13 -22.21 14.25
CA THR A 167 16.34 -23.46 13.49
C THR A 167 15.44 -23.54 12.24
N GLU A 168 14.33 -22.82 12.24
CA GLU A 168 13.34 -22.84 11.16
C GLU A 168 13.45 -21.62 10.23
N LEU A 169 13.91 -20.48 10.79
CA LEU A 169 14.13 -19.23 10.07
C LEU A 169 15.56 -18.72 10.22
N ASP A 170 16.13 -18.26 9.12
CA ASP A 170 17.43 -17.57 9.19
C ASP A 170 17.34 -16.25 9.98
N SER A 171 18.47 -15.81 10.53
CA SER A 171 18.56 -14.62 11.39
C SER A 171 18.02 -13.33 10.74
N THR A 172 18.15 -13.22 9.43
CA THR A 172 17.64 -12.04 8.68
C THR A 172 16.12 -12.03 8.66
N ARG A 173 15.49 -13.18 8.40
CA ARG A 173 14.02 -13.29 8.37
C ARG A 173 13.41 -13.17 9.75
N ALA A 174 14.03 -13.80 10.76
CA ALA A 174 13.60 -13.63 12.15
C ALA A 174 13.63 -12.14 12.55
N ARG A 175 14.66 -11.39 12.15
CA ARG A 175 14.74 -9.94 12.39
C ARG A 175 13.67 -9.15 11.65
N ILE A 176 13.34 -9.52 10.41
CA ILE A 176 12.24 -8.90 9.64
C ILE A 176 10.90 -9.11 10.36
N LEU A 177 10.63 -10.32 10.83
CA LEU A 177 9.41 -10.62 11.58
C LEU A 177 9.32 -9.86 12.90
N ARG A 178 10.40 -9.82 13.68
CA ARG A 178 10.44 -9.03 14.93
C ARG A 178 10.11 -7.57 14.66
N ARG A 179 10.71 -6.98 13.65
CA ARG A 179 10.40 -5.62 13.25
C ARG A 179 8.93 -5.45 12.87
N TYR A 180 8.40 -6.35 12.04
CA TYR A 180 7.01 -6.32 11.61
C TYR A 180 6.06 -6.35 12.81
N PHE A 181 6.20 -7.30 13.71
CA PHE A 181 5.34 -7.41 14.89
C PHE A 181 5.45 -6.20 15.82
N SER A 182 6.65 -5.64 15.97
CA SER A 182 6.81 -4.41 16.74
C SER A 182 6.10 -3.22 16.09
N GLU A 183 6.21 -3.06 14.78
CA GLU A 183 5.54 -1.97 14.06
C GLU A 183 4.02 -2.13 14.08
N ILE A 184 3.52 -3.37 13.99
CA ILE A 184 2.08 -3.66 14.15
C ILE A 184 1.62 -3.39 15.59
N ALA A 185 2.38 -3.78 16.60
CA ALA A 185 2.05 -3.49 17.99
C ALA A 185 1.96 -1.98 18.26
N GLN A 186 2.88 -1.19 17.72
CA GLN A 186 2.79 0.28 17.78
C GLN A 186 1.52 0.82 17.11
N SER A 187 1.20 0.29 15.93
CA SER A 187 -0.02 0.70 15.21
C SER A 187 -1.29 0.35 15.98
N ILE A 188 -1.34 -0.82 16.61
CA ILE A 188 -2.47 -1.23 17.48
C ILE A 188 -2.56 -0.32 18.71
N SER A 189 -1.43 0.03 19.33
CA SER A 189 -1.39 0.96 20.46
C SER A 189 -1.94 2.34 20.07
N GLU A 190 -1.59 2.83 18.88
CA GLU A 190 -2.13 4.10 18.36
C GLU A 190 -3.63 4.01 18.05
N MET A 191 -4.10 2.90 17.48
CA MET A 191 -5.54 2.66 17.30
C MET A 191 -6.27 2.70 18.65
N PHE A 192 -5.72 2.04 19.66
CA PHE A 192 -6.30 2.06 21.02
C PHE A 192 -6.32 3.46 21.60
N ARG A 193 -5.25 4.25 21.44
CA ARG A 193 -5.15 5.62 21.93
C ARG A 193 -6.20 6.55 21.35
N VAL A 194 -6.45 6.45 20.02
CA VAL A 194 -7.39 7.36 19.34
C VAL A 194 -8.85 6.93 19.42
N LEU A 195 -9.10 5.65 19.74
CA LEU A 195 -10.43 5.08 19.82
C LEU A 195 -11.10 5.47 21.15
N ARG A 196 -12.32 5.94 21.08
CA ARG A 196 -13.12 6.24 22.28
C ARG A 196 -13.43 5.01 23.09
N SER A 197 -13.53 5.15 24.38
CA SER A 197 -13.94 4.05 25.27
C SER A 197 -15.28 3.45 24.85
N GLY A 198 -15.39 2.12 24.86
CA GLY A 198 -16.58 1.39 24.43
C GLY A 198 -16.80 1.34 22.90
N ARG A 199 -15.84 1.81 22.10
CA ARG A 199 -15.90 1.74 20.64
C ARG A 199 -15.08 0.57 20.08
N ALA A 200 -15.19 0.32 18.77
CA ALA A 200 -14.65 -0.87 18.14
C ALA A 200 -13.60 -0.59 17.07
N ALA A 201 -12.60 -1.47 16.99
CA ALA A 201 -11.71 -1.58 15.85
C ALA A 201 -11.93 -2.93 15.15
N VAL A 202 -12.07 -2.90 13.83
CA VAL A 202 -12.21 -4.09 12.98
C VAL A 202 -10.95 -4.22 12.12
N LEU A 203 -10.20 -5.29 12.35
CA LEU A 203 -8.98 -5.59 11.60
C LEU A 203 -9.22 -6.80 10.70
N VAL A 204 -9.03 -6.62 9.39
CA VAL A 204 -9.09 -7.71 8.43
C VAL A 204 -7.67 -8.23 8.21
N VAL A 205 -7.41 -9.43 8.69
CA VAL A 205 -6.11 -10.10 8.58
C VAL A 205 -6.26 -11.41 7.81
N GLY A 206 -5.22 -11.79 7.07
CA GLY A 206 -5.13 -13.07 6.39
C GLY A 206 -3.96 -13.89 6.92
N THR A 207 -3.95 -15.16 6.57
CA THR A 207 -2.79 -16.04 6.81
C THR A 207 -1.60 -15.56 6.00
N SER A 208 -0.43 -15.62 6.59
CA SER A 208 0.84 -15.33 5.93
C SER A 208 1.82 -16.47 6.15
N THR A 209 2.58 -16.80 5.11
CA THR A 209 3.61 -17.84 5.20
C THR A 209 4.98 -17.29 4.85
N MET A 210 5.99 -17.72 5.58
CA MET A 210 7.37 -17.42 5.28
C MET A 210 8.14 -18.74 5.14
N ARG A 211 8.54 -19.09 3.92
CA ARG A 211 9.15 -20.40 3.57
C ARG A 211 8.33 -21.62 3.99
N GLY A 212 7.01 -21.53 3.88
CA GLY A 212 6.11 -22.61 4.25
C GLY A 212 5.76 -22.68 5.74
N LEU A 213 6.31 -21.80 6.55
CA LEU A 213 5.96 -21.65 7.97
C LEU A 213 4.85 -20.58 8.09
N ASP A 214 3.83 -20.87 8.84
CA ASP A 214 2.78 -19.89 9.18
C ASP A 214 3.35 -18.83 10.13
N VAL A 215 3.05 -17.55 9.84
CA VAL A 215 3.54 -16.39 10.57
C VAL A 215 2.44 -15.36 10.80
#